data_bc0c5f91a4b56272bb1efcc821b95ba4
#
_entry.id   bc0c5f91a4b56272bb1efcc821b95ba4
#
_cell.length_a   1.000
_cell.length_b   1.000
_cell.length_c   1.000
_cell.angle_alpha   90.00
_cell.angle_beta   90.00
_cell.angle_gamma   90.00
#
_symmetry.space_group_name_H-M   'P 1'
#
loop_
_entity.id
_entity.type
_entity.pdbx_description
1 polymer ?
#
loop_
_entity_poly.entity_id
_entity_poly.type
_entity_poly.pdbx_seq_one_letter_code
_entity_poly.pdbx_strand_id
1 'polypeptide(L)'
;MSISVVIPSYNRSRFIAETLESVLAQTLQPDEVLVVDDGSTDDTAAIAESFAPRVRVFRRSNQRPAAARNFGVQQATSEWIAFLDDDDLWEPNKLERQMEELAHHPEADLCYTGRVVLMQKGDTATLGRVVYAPPAKDIRRSLYRNCAFGTCSVLVRRSMLLAVNGFDPKCRVIEDYELWLRLLHAGAKFAACREPLYQYRIHEGNTVMDIAWLEECMGIYRRLVIPYLPRFTGWMTYFMFLSEREGEVAYSLREQGNPVHLALMARSMRHWPFNDFHRYKVLLHMLYTQIRKASNKR
;
A
#
# COMPACT_ATOMS: atom_id res chain seq x y z
N MET A 1 -24.77 -5.81 -7.34
CA MET A 1 -23.48 -6.10 -6.67
C MET A 1 -23.38 -5.18 -5.48
N SER A 2 -23.21 -5.71 -4.28
CA SER A 2 -23.11 -4.92 -3.02
C SER A 2 -21.66 -4.70 -2.65
N ILE A 3 -21.36 -3.55 -1.99
CA ILE A 3 -20.01 -3.13 -1.63
C ILE A 3 -19.96 -2.76 -0.15
N SER A 4 -19.04 -3.37 0.60
CA SER A 4 -18.67 -2.93 1.95
C SER A 4 -17.31 -2.25 1.90
N VAL A 5 -17.21 -1.07 2.50
CA VAL A 5 -15.95 -0.35 2.71
C VAL A 5 -15.42 -0.70 4.10
N VAL A 6 -14.17 -1.13 4.19
CA VAL A 6 -13.48 -1.45 5.45
C VAL A 6 -12.34 -0.48 5.67
N ILE A 7 -12.39 0.25 6.79
CA ILE A 7 -11.41 1.28 7.18
C ILE A 7 -10.79 0.86 8.52
N PRO A 8 -9.56 0.31 8.54
CA PRO A 8 -8.83 0.12 9.78
C PRO A 8 -8.38 1.49 10.29
N SER A 9 -8.48 1.74 11.60
CA SER A 9 -8.10 3.05 12.14
C SER A 9 -7.38 2.92 13.49
N TYR A 10 -6.33 3.74 13.68
CA TYR A 10 -5.61 3.84 14.94
C TYR A 10 -4.92 5.18 15.10
N ASN A 11 -5.40 6.02 16.06
CA ASN A 11 -4.85 7.34 16.37
C ASN A 11 -4.73 8.25 15.13
N ARG A 12 -5.87 8.48 14.46
CA ARG A 12 -6.01 9.28 13.24
C ARG A 12 -7.13 10.36 13.35
N SER A 13 -7.37 10.87 14.55
CA SER A 13 -8.39 11.93 14.78
C SER A 13 -8.27 13.11 13.82
N ARG A 14 -7.05 13.40 13.34
CA ARG A 14 -6.78 14.47 12.38
C ARG A 14 -7.34 14.21 10.97
N PHE A 15 -7.42 12.96 10.53
CA PHE A 15 -7.68 12.61 9.12
C PHE A 15 -8.99 11.84 8.92
N ILE A 16 -9.45 11.09 9.92
CA ILE A 16 -10.55 10.14 9.77
C ILE A 16 -11.85 10.78 9.28
N ALA A 17 -12.14 12.04 9.67
CA ALA A 17 -13.33 12.75 9.21
C ALA A 17 -13.30 12.97 7.69
N GLU A 18 -12.20 13.52 7.17
CA GLU A 18 -12.01 13.77 5.74
C GLU A 18 -12.04 12.46 4.92
N THR A 19 -11.42 11.39 5.45
CA THR A 19 -11.48 10.05 4.87
C THR A 19 -12.91 9.55 4.74
N LEU A 20 -13.71 9.63 5.81
CA LEU A 20 -15.12 9.21 5.81
C LEU A 20 -15.98 10.06 4.87
N GLU A 21 -15.78 11.37 4.84
CA GLU A 21 -16.46 12.27 3.90
C GLU A 21 -16.20 11.85 2.45
N SER A 22 -14.95 11.46 2.09
CA SER A 22 -14.62 11.03 0.74
C SER A 22 -15.34 9.74 0.33
N VAL A 23 -15.60 8.82 1.27
CA VAL A 23 -16.40 7.60 1.05
C VAL A 23 -17.86 7.92 0.90
N LEU A 24 -18.39 8.80 1.77
CA LEU A 24 -19.79 9.16 1.80
C LEU A 24 -20.20 10.12 0.65
N ALA A 25 -19.20 10.67 -0.07
CA ALA A 25 -19.38 11.51 -1.26
C ALA A 25 -19.26 10.71 -2.58
N GLN A 26 -19.11 9.38 -2.53
CA GLN A 26 -19.02 8.58 -3.75
C GLN A 26 -20.28 8.69 -4.61
N THR A 27 -20.12 8.77 -5.94
CA THR A 27 -21.25 8.76 -6.92
C THR A 27 -22.03 7.45 -6.87
N LEU A 28 -21.32 6.32 -6.70
CA LEU A 28 -21.90 5.03 -6.36
C LEU A 28 -21.72 4.80 -4.85
N GLN A 29 -22.80 4.93 -4.09
CA GLN A 29 -22.76 4.74 -2.64
C GLN A 29 -22.46 3.28 -2.26
N PRO A 30 -21.55 3.01 -1.31
CA PRO A 30 -21.39 1.68 -0.75
C PRO A 30 -22.61 1.30 0.11
N ASP A 31 -22.89 -0.02 0.19
CA ASP A 31 -23.97 -0.56 1.01
C ASP A 31 -23.62 -0.53 2.51
N GLU A 32 -22.33 -0.64 2.85
CA GLU A 32 -21.82 -0.61 4.23
C GLU A 32 -20.51 0.17 4.30
N VAL A 33 -20.33 0.97 5.37
CA VAL A 33 -19.06 1.59 5.74
C VAL A 33 -18.72 1.14 7.17
N LEU A 34 -17.62 0.39 7.31
CA LEU A 34 -17.19 -0.25 8.53
C LEU A 34 -15.83 0.32 8.95
N VAL A 35 -15.81 1.08 10.03
CA VAL A 35 -14.58 1.54 10.70
C VAL A 35 -14.21 0.52 11.76
N VAL A 36 -12.98 0.03 11.72
CA VAL A 36 -12.43 -0.85 12.75
C VAL A 36 -11.37 -0.08 13.52
N ASP A 37 -11.78 0.51 14.62
CA ASP A 37 -10.88 1.21 15.55
C ASP A 37 -10.06 0.20 16.34
N ASP A 38 -8.76 0.15 16.04
CA ASP A 38 -7.82 -0.81 16.60
C ASP A 38 -7.20 -0.31 17.92
N GLY A 39 -8.03 0.28 18.79
CA GLY A 39 -7.66 0.71 20.12
C GLY A 39 -7.09 2.12 20.20
N SER A 40 -7.66 3.07 19.45
CA SER A 40 -7.28 4.48 19.52
C SER A 40 -7.41 5.05 20.93
N THR A 41 -6.47 5.92 21.27
CA THR A 41 -6.43 6.67 22.54
C THR A 41 -6.75 8.15 22.37
N ASP A 42 -6.90 8.60 21.13
CA ASP A 42 -7.35 9.94 20.75
C ASP A 42 -8.84 9.94 20.37
N ASP A 43 -9.34 11.05 19.81
CA ASP A 43 -10.74 11.22 19.44
C ASP A 43 -11.17 10.46 18.17
N THR A 44 -10.31 9.62 17.57
CA THR A 44 -10.58 8.91 16.31
C THR A 44 -11.92 8.19 16.33
N ALA A 45 -12.16 7.36 17.34
CA ALA A 45 -13.39 6.57 17.42
C ALA A 45 -14.62 7.46 17.62
N ALA A 46 -14.54 8.49 18.47
CA ALA A 46 -15.65 9.42 18.71
C ALA A 46 -16.01 10.19 17.42
N ILE A 47 -15.01 10.62 16.66
CA ILE A 47 -15.22 11.28 15.36
C ILE A 47 -15.91 10.30 14.39
N ALA A 48 -15.43 9.06 14.27
CA ALA A 48 -16.05 8.08 13.38
C ALA A 48 -17.51 7.76 13.78
N GLU A 49 -17.79 7.63 15.09
CA GLU A 49 -19.12 7.38 15.63
C GLU A 49 -20.11 8.53 15.33
N SER A 50 -19.63 9.77 15.16
CA SER A 50 -20.47 10.92 14.79
C SER A 50 -21.10 10.81 13.40
N PHE A 51 -20.59 9.92 12.54
CA PHE A 51 -21.14 9.64 11.20
C PHE A 51 -22.28 8.59 11.20
N ALA A 52 -22.69 8.09 12.37
CA ALA A 52 -23.82 7.16 12.46
C ALA A 52 -25.13 7.83 11.94
N PRO A 53 -26.06 7.07 11.32
CA PRO A 53 -26.02 5.60 11.12
C PRO A 53 -25.28 5.16 9.84
N ARG A 54 -24.71 6.09 9.06
CA ARG A 54 -24.06 5.78 7.76
C ARG A 54 -22.74 5.00 7.91
N VAL A 55 -22.11 5.13 9.09
CA VAL A 55 -20.85 4.46 9.44
C VAL A 55 -21.07 3.59 10.68
N ARG A 56 -20.64 2.34 10.63
CA ARG A 56 -20.61 1.42 11.77
C ARG A 56 -19.19 1.34 12.30
N VAL A 57 -19.02 1.60 13.59
CA VAL A 57 -17.71 1.57 14.26
C VAL A 57 -17.59 0.34 15.14
N PHE A 58 -16.47 -0.38 15.02
CA PHE A 58 -16.12 -1.50 15.87
C PHE A 58 -14.83 -1.17 16.63
N ARG A 59 -14.88 -1.17 17.95
CA ARG A 59 -13.70 -0.93 18.80
C ARG A 59 -13.05 -2.23 19.22
N ARG A 60 -11.72 -2.29 19.17
CA ARG A 60 -10.93 -3.46 19.53
C ARG A 60 -9.68 -3.06 20.31
N SER A 61 -9.01 -4.03 20.93
CA SER A 61 -7.61 -3.88 21.37
C SER A 61 -6.66 -3.92 20.17
N ASN A 62 -5.61 -3.12 20.18
CA ASN A 62 -4.67 -2.99 19.06
C ASN A 62 -4.03 -4.34 18.69
N GLN A 63 -4.22 -4.74 17.44
CA GLN A 63 -3.67 -5.96 16.84
C GLN A 63 -3.08 -5.69 15.44
N ARG A 64 -2.88 -4.43 15.08
CA ARG A 64 -2.34 -3.92 13.81
C ARG A 64 -3.32 -3.97 12.62
N PRO A 65 -3.02 -3.24 11.53
CA PRO A 65 -3.94 -3.05 10.40
C PRO A 65 -4.42 -4.35 9.75
N ALA A 66 -3.54 -5.34 9.58
CA ALA A 66 -3.91 -6.63 9.00
C ALA A 66 -5.05 -7.32 9.76
N ALA A 67 -4.97 -7.36 11.09
CA ALA A 67 -6.01 -7.95 11.94
C ALA A 67 -7.30 -7.11 11.94
N ALA A 68 -7.18 -5.79 11.90
CA ALA A 68 -8.32 -4.88 11.82
C ALA A 68 -9.07 -5.05 10.48
N ARG A 69 -8.34 -5.10 9.34
CA ARG A 69 -8.95 -5.35 8.04
C ARG A 69 -9.62 -6.73 7.97
N ASN A 70 -8.98 -7.78 8.49
CA ASN A 70 -9.59 -9.12 8.55
C ASN A 70 -10.88 -9.14 9.36
N PHE A 71 -10.89 -8.46 10.49
CA PHE A 71 -12.11 -8.33 11.30
C PHE A 71 -13.21 -7.60 10.51
N GLY A 72 -12.90 -6.49 9.84
CA GLY A 72 -13.84 -5.78 8.99
C GLY A 72 -14.42 -6.67 7.88
N VAL A 73 -13.58 -7.46 7.21
CA VAL A 73 -14.01 -8.45 6.19
C VAL A 73 -14.97 -9.50 6.77
N GLN A 74 -14.76 -9.92 8.02
CA GLN A 74 -15.65 -10.86 8.71
C GLN A 74 -17.01 -10.22 9.03
N GLN A 75 -17.04 -8.94 9.42
CA GLN A 75 -18.25 -8.19 9.75
C GLN A 75 -19.04 -7.72 8.52
N ALA A 76 -18.38 -7.64 7.36
CA ALA A 76 -18.97 -7.22 6.10
C ALA A 76 -19.93 -8.30 5.57
N THR A 77 -21.05 -7.87 4.97
CA THR A 77 -22.08 -8.75 4.39
C THR A 77 -22.11 -8.71 2.87
N SER A 78 -21.48 -7.70 2.27
CA SER A 78 -21.49 -7.48 0.83
C SER A 78 -20.62 -8.46 0.04
N GLU A 79 -20.90 -8.57 -1.26
CA GLU A 79 -20.13 -9.40 -2.19
C GLU A 79 -18.72 -8.88 -2.41
N TRP A 80 -18.58 -7.54 -2.46
CA TRP A 80 -17.33 -6.86 -2.72
C TRP A 80 -16.84 -6.09 -1.50
N ILE A 81 -15.53 -6.15 -1.27
CA ILE A 81 -14.84 -5.40 -0.22
C ILE A 81 -13.93 -4.36 -0.87
N ALA A 82 -14.09 -3.12 -0.47
CA ALA A 82 -13.16 -2.05 -0.73
C ALA A 82 -12.43 -1.68 0.56
N PHE A 83 -11.13 -1.40 0.47
CA PHE A 83 -10.34 -0.94 1.62
C PHE A 83 -9.96 0.53 1.44
N LEU A 84 -9.92 1.26 2.53
CA LEU A 84 -9.38 2.61 2.59
C LEU A 84 -8.64 2.78 3.92
N ASP A 85 -7.44 3.32 3.88
CA ASP A 85 -6.69 3.68 5.09
C ASP A 85 -7.22 5.00 5.66
N ASP A 86 -7.12 5.16 6.96
CA ASP A 86 -7.77 6.24 7.73
C ASP A 86 -7.14 7.64 7.56
N ASP A 87 -6.17 7.75 6.64
CA ASP A 87 -5.47 8.98 6.27
C ASP A 87 -5.47 9.27 4.75
N ASP A 88 -6.04 8.37 3.93
CA ASP A 88 -6.16 8.50 2.49
C ASP A 88 -7.55 9.02 2.07
N LEU A 89 -7.68 9.46 0.81
CA LEU A 89 -8.93 9.96 0.24
C LEU A 89 -9.28 9.24 -1.07
N TRP A 90 -10.56 9.03 -1.31
CA TRP A 90 -11.05 8.57 -2.61
C TRP A 90 -11.52 9.71 -3.51
N GLU A 91 -11.28 9.56 -4.82
CA GLU A 91 -11.94 10.40 -5.82
C GLU A 91 -13.43 10.06 -5.88
N PRO A 92 -14.32 11.05 -6.12
CA PRO A 92 -15.78 10.87 -6.00
C PRO A 92 -16.39 9.74 -6.83
N ASN A 93 -15.78 9.38 -7.95
CA ASN A 93 -16.27 8.38 -8.89
C ASN A 93 -15.53 7.03 -8.82
N LYS A 94 -14.74 6.78 -7.76
CA LYS A 94 -13.88 5.58 -7.67
C LYS A 94 -14.67 4.28 -7.73
N LEU A 95 -15.68 4.12 -6.88
CA LEU A 95 -16.47 2.89 -6.83
C LEU A 95 -17.25 2.67 -8.13
N GLU A 96 -17.82 3.72 -8.70
CA GLU A 96 -18.54 3.68 -9.98
C GLU A 96 -17.62 3.18 -11.10
N ARG A 97 -16.44 3.80 -11.28
CA ARG A 97 -15.48 3.42 -12.32
C ARG A 97 -14.97 1.98 -12.16
N GLN A 98 -14.74 1.53 -10.93
CA GLN A 98 -14.34 0.14 -10.67
C GLN A 98 -15.47 -0.86 -10.99
N MET A 99 -16.72 -0.50 -10.69
CA MET A 99 -17.87 -1.34 -11.01
C MET A 99 -18.14 -1.42 -12.52
N GLU A 100 -17.94 -0.32 -13.25
CA GLU A 100 -17.97 -0.30 -14.71
C GLU A 100 -16.90 -1.22 -15.31
N GLU A 101 -15.68 -1.15 -14.82
CA GLU A 101 -14.57 -2.02 -15.24
C GLU A 101 -14.89 -3.51 -14.97
N LEU A 102 -15.45 -3.81 -13.80
CA LEU A 102 -15.86 -5.17 -13.44
C LEU A 102 -17.06 -5.67 -14.29
N ALA A 103 -17.92 -4.79 -14.78
CA ALA A 103 -18.99 -5.17 -15.70
C ALA A 103 -18.44 -5.61 -17.07
N HIS A 104 -17.30 -5.06 -17.51
CA HIS A 104 -16.58 -5.49 -18.70
C HIS A 104 -15.72 -6.75 -18.48
N HIS A 105 -15.39 -7.05 -17.22
CA HIS A 105 -14.57 -8.18 -16.79
C HIS A 105 -15.27 -9.01 -15.71
N PRO A 106 -16.42 -9.69 -16.04
CA PRO A 106 -17.22 -10.42 -15.05
C PRO A 106 -16.48 -11.59 -14.40
N GLU A 107 -15.42 -12.08 -15.05
CA GLU A 107 -14.52 -13.11 -14.52
C GLU A 107 -13.54 -12.58 -13.45
N ALA A 108 -13.42 -11.25 -13.28
CA ALA A 108 -12.47 -10.67 -12.35
C ALA A 108 -12.89 -10.85 -10.89
N ASP A 109 -11.92 -11.14 -10.05
CA ASP A 109 -12.06 -11.27 -8.60
C ASP A 109 -11.58 -10.04 -7.86
N LEU A 110 -10.77 -9.19 -8.51
CA LEU A 110 -10.22 -7.96 -7.96
C LEU A 110 -10.05 -6.91 -9.05
N CYS A 111 -10.49 -5.67 -8.76
CA CYS A 111 -10.21 -4.48 -9.57
C CYS A 111 -9.37 -3.50 -8.77
N TYR A 112 -8.31 -2.95 -9.36
CA TYR A 112 -7.42 -1.97 -8.75
C TYR A 112 -7.29 -0.71 -9.59
N THR A 113 -6.88 0.41 -8.94
CA THR A 113 -6.77 1.73 -9.57
C THR A 113 -5.36 2.31 -9.41
N GLY A 114 -5.09 3.40 -10.13
CA GLY A 114 -3.95 4.28 -9.87
C GLY A 114 -4.20 5.20 -8.67
N ARG A 115 -3.21 6.06 -8.37
CA ARG A 115 -3.25 7.03 -7.27
C ARG A 115 -2.61 8.36 -7.63
N VAL A 116 -3.00 9.39 -6.89
CA VAL A 116 -2.26 10.66 -6.78
C VAL A 116 -1.57 10.70 -5.42
N VAL A 117 -0.33 11.15 -5.37
CA VAL A 117 0.33 11.39 -4.07
C VAL A 117 -0.15 12.73 -3.52
N LEU A 118 -0.59 12.75 -2.27
CA LEU A 118 -1.00 13.95 -1.54
C LEU A 118 0.05 14.26 -0.46
N MET A 119 0.85 15.30 -0.68
CA MET A 119 1.89 15.71 0.27
C MET A 119 1.29 16.59 1.36
N GLN A 120 1.22 16.09 2.60
CA GLN A 120 0.73 16.81 3.77
C GLN A 120 1.90 17.41 4.56
N LYS A 121 1.89 18.73 4.74
CA LYS A 121 2.87 19.42 5.58
C LYS A 121 2.14 20.39 6.53
N GLY A 122 2.11 20.05 7.81
CA GLY A 122 1.23 20.76 8.73
C GLY A 122 -0.22 20.70 8.23
N ASP A 123 -0.90 21.82 8.13
CA ASP A 123 -2.30 21.92 7.65
C ASP A 123 -2.41 22.13 6.13
N THR A 124 -1.28 22.17 5.42
CA THR A 124 -1.26 22.36 3.97
C THR A 124 -1.11 21.02 3.26
N ALA A 125 -1.99 20.75 2.30
CA ALA A 125 -1.93 19.60 1.42
C ALA A 125 -1.70 20.04 -0.03
N THR A 126 -0.80 19.36 -0.75
CA THR A 126 -0.50 19.63 -2.15
C THR A 126 -0.48 18.34 -2.96
N LEU A 127 -1.12 18.36 -4.12
CA LEU A 127 -1.08 17.22 -5.04
C LEU A 127 0.31 17.10 -5.65
N GLY A 128 0.82 15.89 -5.63
CA GLY A 128 2.13 15.53 -6.15
C GLY A 128 2.05 14.59 -7.36
N ARG A 129 2.88 13.55 -7.34
CA ARG A 129 3.02 12.60 -8.46
C ARG A 129 1.74 11.79 -8.70
N VAL A 130 1.33 11.69 -9.98
CA VAL A 130 0.30 10.76 -10.43
C VAL A 130 0.94 9.41 -10.79
N VAL A 131 0.33 8.33 -10.32
CA VAL A 131 0.75 6.95 -10.59
C VAL A 131 -0.43 6.20 -11.18
N TYR A 132 -0.34 5.88 -12.47
CA TYR A 132 -1.36 5.07 -13.15
C TYR A 132 -1.20 3.59 -12.80
N ALA A 133 -2.32 2.88 -12.68
CA ALA A 133 -2.29 1.44 -12.46
C ALA A 133 -1.68 0.70 -13.66
N PRO A 134 -0.87 -0.36 -13.44
CA PRO A 134 -0.40 -1.19 -14.53
C PRO A 134 -1.56 -1.92 -15.22
N PRO A 135 -1.46 -2.24 -16.52
CA PRO A 135 -2.48 -3.04 -17.20
C PRO A 135 -2.65 -4.42 -16.55
N ALA A 136 -3.89 -4.93 -16.46
CA ALA A 136 -4.18 -6.23 -15.84
C ALA A 136 -3.38 -7.39 -16.46
N LYS A 137 -3.16 -7.39 -17.78
CA LYS A 137 -2.33 -8.39 -18.49
C LYS A 137 -0.88 -8.47 -17.97
N ASP A 138 -0.35 -7.38 -17.41
CA ASP A 138 1.01 -7.27 -16.91
C ASP A 138 1.10 -7.46 -15.39
N ILE A 139 -0.02 -7.72 -14.70
CA ILE A 139 -0.10 -7.69 -13.25
C ILE A 139 0.85 -8.69 -12.57
N ARG A 140 0.98 -9.91 -13.09
CA ARG A 140 1.93 -10.89 -12.56
C ARG A 140 3.36 -10.34 -12.58
N ARG A 141 3.79 -9.79 -13.72
CA ARG A 141 5.12 -9.20 -13.86
C ARG A 141 5.31 -8.02 -12.92
N SER A 142 4.29 -7.19 -12.79
CA SER A 142 4.32 -6.01 -11.91
C SER A 142 4.44 -6.40 -10.45
N LEU A 143 3.61 -7.35 -9.97
CA LEU A 143 3.67 -7.87 -8.59
C LEU A 143 4.98 -8.60 -8.29
N TYR A 144 5.59 -9.29 -9.27
CA TYR A 144 6.89 -9.92 -9.08
C TYR A 144 8.06 -8.93 -9.03
N ARG A 145 7.84 -7.67 -9.37
CA ARG A 145 8.85 -6.59 -9.29
C ARG A 145 8.65 -5.69 -8.07
N ASN A 146 7.41 -5.38 -7.74
CA ASN A 146 7.08 -4.49 -6.61
C ASN A 146 5.62 -4.64 -6.20
N CYS A 147 5.22 -3.95 -5.12
CA CYS A 147 3.81 -3.75 -4.80
C CYS A 147 3.19 -2.80 -5.85
N ALA A 148 2.49 -3.38 -6.82
CA ALA A 148 2.02 -2.69 -8.02
C ALA A 148 0.89 -1.70 -7.74
N PHE A 149 0.14 -1.90 -6.66
CA PHE A 149 -0.99 -1.07 -6.22
C PHE A 149 -1.18 -1.20 -4.70
N GLY A 150 -1.65 -0.15 -4.05
CA GLY A 150 -1.89 -0.11 -2.60
C GLY A 150 -3.28 -0.59 -2.22
N THR A 151 -3.48 -0.84 -0.94
CA THR A 151 -4.73 -1.32 -0.34
C THR A 151 -5.92 -0.44 -0.68
N CYS A 152 -5.76 0.89 -0.63
CA CYS A 152 -6.83 1.87 -0.90
C CYS A 152 -7.34 1.87 -2.35
N SER A 153 -6.60 1.21 -3.27
CA SER A 153 -6.96 1.13 -4.68
C SER A 153 -7.96 0.02 -5.00
N VAL A 154 -8.11 -1.00 -4.14
CA VAL A 154 -8.75 -2.25 -4.52
C VAL A 154 -10.24 -2.30 -4.21
N LEU A 155 -10.94 -3.06 -5.05
CA LEU A 155 -12.25 -3.62 -4.85
C LEU A 155 -12.13 -5.12 -5.14
N VAL A 156 -12.37 -6.00 -4.14
CA VAL A 156 -12.07 -7.43 -4.20
C VAL A 156 -13.26 -8.26 -3.74
N ARG A 157 -13.49 -9.40 -4.39
CA ARG A 157 -14.53 -10.35 -3.95
C ARG A 157 -14.25 -10.85 -2.53
N ARG A 158 -15.23 -10.69 -1.65
CA ARG A 158 -15.13 -11.15 -0.26
C ARG A 158 -14.81 -12.66 -0.18
N SER A 159 -15.40 -13.47 -1.05
CA SER A 159 -15.13 -14.91 -1.11
C SER A 159 -13.67 -15.24 -1.39
N MET A 160 -12.99 -14.47 -2.24
CA MET A 160 -11.56 -14.65 -2.52
C MET A 160 -10.67 -14.29 -1.31
N LEU A 161 -11.02 -13.24 -0.57
CA LEU A 161 -10.31 -12.91 0.68
C LEU A 161 -10.44 -14.04 1.69
N LEU A 162 -11.66 -14.57 1.87
CA LEU A 162 -11.91 -15.68 2.80
C LEU A 162 -11.20 -16.97 2.37
N ALA A 163 -11.15 -17.26 1.07
CA ALA A 163 -10.49 -18.45 0.54
C ALA A 163 -8.97 -18.48 0.80
N VAL A 164 -8.34 -17.28 0.87
CA VAL A 164 -6.91 -17.17 1.19
C VAL A 164 -6.64 -16.79 2.65
N ASN A 165 -7.64 -16.82 3.53
CA ASN A 165 -7.56 -16.42 4.95
C ASN A 165 -7.19 -14.94 5.18
N GLY A 166 -7.56 -14.04 4.26
CA GLY A 166 -7.35 -12.60 4.41
C GLY A 166 -5.87 -12.18 4.48
N PHE A 167 -5.60 -11.06 5.16
CA PHE A 167 -4.25 -10.55 5.42
C PHE A 167 -3.52 -11.42 6.44
N ASP A 168 -2.20 -11.63 6.28
CA ASP A 168 -1.38 -12.34 7.27
C ASP A 168 -1.05 -11.39 8.45
N PRO A 169 -1.58 -11.63 9.68
CA PRO A 169 -1.29 -10.75 10.84
C PRO A 169 0.17 -10.76 11.29
N LYS A 170 0.99 -11.67 10.78
CA LYS A 170 2.44 -11.71 11.05
C LYS A 170 3.19 -10.69 10.23
N CYS A 171 2.65 -10.26 9.07
CA CYS A 171 3.21 -9.15 8.29
C CYS A 171 2.98 -7.84 9.04
N ARG A 172 4.05 -7.04 9.15
CA ARG A 172 4.03 -5.81 9.95
C ARG A 172 3.78 -4.56 9.13
N VAL A 173 4.27 -4.55 7.88
CA VAL A 173 4.39 -3.31 7.09
C VAL A 173 4.03 -3.45 5.61
N ILE A 174 3.94 -4.66 5.07
CA ILE A 174 3.64 -4.93 3.65
C ILE A 174 2.65 -6.08 3.48
N GLU A 175 1.68 -6.16 4.39
CA GLU A 175 0.64 -7.16 4.42
C GLU A 175 -0.23 -7.18 3.15
N ASP A 176 -0.33 -6.04 2.47
CA ASP A 176 -1.04 -5.88 1.21
C ASP A 176 -0.30 -6.59 0.06
N TYR A 177 0.99 -6.34 -0.08
CA TYR A 177 1.82 -7.01 -1.09
C TYR A 177 1.81 -8.53 -0.93
N GLU A 178 1.90 -9.01 0.30
CA GLU A 178 1.82 -10.43 0.64
C GLU A 178 0.48 -11.03 0.20
N LEU A 179 -0.63 -10.35 0.50
CA LEU A 179 -1.97 -10.78 0.12
C LEU A 179 -2.17 -10.80 -1.40
N TRP A 180 -1.69 -9.76 -2.12
CA TRP A 180 -1.84 -9.71 -3.58
C TRP A 180 -1.10 -10.85 -4.27
N LEU A 181 0.07 -11.24 -3.77
CA LEU A 181 0.80 -12.41 -4.26
C LEU A 181 0.04 -13.71 -3.99
N ARG A 182 -0.56 -13.91 -2.79
CA ARG A 182 -1.36 -15.10 -2.49
C ARG A 182 -2.62 -15.17 -3.36
N LEU A 183 -3.31 -14.07 -3.58
CA LEU A 183 -4.45 -14.02 -4.49
C LEU A 183 -4.05 -14.37 -5.92
N LEU A 184 -2.92 -13.82 -6.42
CA LEU A 184 -2.39 -14.15 -7.73
C LEU A 184 -2.11 -15.67 -7.86
N HIS A 185 -1.51 -16.28 -6.84
CA HIS A 185 -1.17 -17.71 -6.86
C HIS A 185 -2.41 -18.60 -6.64
N ALA A 186 -3.43 -18.11 -5.97
CA ALA A 186 -4.74 -18.78 -5.87
C ALA A 186 -5.55 -18.72 -7.18
N GLY A 187 -5.02 -18.05 -8.21
CA GLY A 187 -5.66 -17.97 -9.53
C GLY A 187 -6.65 -16.82 -9.69
N ALA A 188 -6.69 -15.88 -8.74
CA ALA A 188 -7.55 -14.70 -8.84
C ALA A 188 -7.33 -13.95 -10.16
N LYS A 189 -8.42 -13.50 -10.77
CA LYS A 189 -8.43 -12.68 -11.98
C LYS A 189 -8.47 -11.21 -11.62
N PHE A 190 -7.62 -10.42 -12.25
CA PHE A 190 -7.45 -9.00 -11.97
C PHE A 190 -8.01 -8.17 -13.12
N ALA A 191 -8.78 -7.12 -12.79
CA ALA A 191 -9.16 -6.02 -13.67
C ALA A 191 -8.42 -4.75 -13.25
N ALA A 192 -8.22 -3.82 -14.17
CA ALA A 192 -7.44 -2.60 -13.92
C ALA A 192 -8.17 -1.36 -14.43
N CYS A 193 -8.81 -0.65 -13.55
CA CYS A 193 -9.21 0.73 -13.80
C CYS A 193 -7.96 1.61 -13.68
N ARG A 194 -7.35 1.99 -14.81
CA ARG A 194 -6.01 2.60 -14.83
C ARG A 194 -5.96 4.02 -14.28
N GLU A 195 -7.10 4.66 -14.12
CA GLU A 195 -7.24 6.03 -13.60
C GLU A 195 -6.72 6.16 -12.15
N PRO A 196 -6.17 7.32 -11.77
CA PRO A 196 -5.74 7.59 -10.40
C PRO A 196 -6.95 7.99 -9.55
N LEU A 197 -7.63 7.02 -8.94
CA LEU A 197 -8.91 7.20 -8.26
C LEU A 197 -8.81 7.26 -6.73
N TYR A 198 -7.61 7.39 -6.18
CA TYR A 198 -7.43 7.73 -4.77
C TYR A 198 -6.20 8.61 -4.56
N GLN A 199 -6.19 9.34 -3.45
CA GLN A 199 -5.10 10.20 -3.03
C GLN A 199 -4.38 9.52 -1.86
N TYR A 200 -3.13 9.12 -2.09
CA TYR A 200 -2.25 8.55 -1.07
C TYR A 200 -1.56 9.68 -0.31
N ARG A 201 -1.91 9.84 0.96
CA ARG A 201 -1.39 10.91 1.82
C ARG A 201 -0.03 10.55 2.39
N ILE A 202 0.95 11.43 2.17
CA ILE A 202 2.28 11.35 2.80
C ILE A 202 2.36 12.42 3.89
N HIS A 203 2.55 11.97 5.12
CA HIS A 203 2.73 12.79 6.32
C HIS A 203 3.75 12.15 7.28
N GLU A 204 4.09 12.83 8.38
CA GLU A 204 5.12 12.39 9.33
C GLU A 204 4.83 11.03 10.01
N GLY A 205 3.56 10.60 10.06
CA GLY A 205 3.12 9.33 10.66
C GLY A 205 3.06 8.14 9.70
N ASN A 206 3.52 8.26 8.46
CA ASN A 206 3.54 7.13 7.52
C ASN A 206 4.59 6.08 7.91
N THR A 207 4.36 4.86 7.45
CA THR A 207 5.30 3.75 7.63
C THR A 207 6.68 4.09 7.05
N VAL A 208 7.71 3.94 7.87
CA VAL A 208 9.08 4.19 7.48
C VAL A 208 9.70 2.95 6.84
N MET A 209 10.34 3.12 5.68
CA MET A 209 11.13 2.07 5.06
C MET A 209 12.49 1.99 5.74
N ASP A 210 12.68 0.99 6.60
CA ASP A 210 13.91 0.70 7.33
C ASP A 210 14.46 -0.70 7.01
N ILE A 211 15.44 -1.15 7.77
CA ILE A 211 16.05 -2.49 7.59
C ILE A 211 15.02 -3.60 7.87
N ALA A 212 14.16 -3.45 8.87
CA ALA A 212 13.14 -4.45 9.19
C ALA A 212 12.10 -4.56 8.06
N TRP A 213 11.71 -3.43 7.45
CA TRP A 213 10.87 -3.40 6.25
C TRP A 213 11.54 -4.16 5.08
N LEU A 214 12.84 -3.95 4.85
CA LEU A 214 13.59 -4.66 3.81
C LEU A 214 13.62 -6.17 4.06
N GLU A 215 13.87 -6.60 5.31
CA GLU A 215 13.91 -8.02 5.68
C GLU A 215 12.56 -8.70 5.46
N GLU A 216 11.46 -8.03 5.79
CA GLU A 216 10.11 -8.53 5.55
C GLU A 216 9.82 -8.65 4.05
N CYS A 217 10.13 -7.61 3.23
CA CYS A 217 10.04 -7.67 1.78
C CYS A 217 10.79 -8.87 1.20
N MET A 218 12.03 -9.09 1.65
CA MET A 218 12.86 -10.19 1.19
C MET A 218 12.31 -11.56 1.62
N GLY A 219 11.76 -11.65 2.82
CA GLY A 219 11.09 -12.86 3.33
C GLY A 219 9.89 -13.26 2.48
N ILE A 220 9.01 -12.30 2.17
CA ILE A 220 7.85 -12.49 1.30
C ILE A 220 8.30 -12.88 -0.11
N TYR A 221 9.27 -12.17 -0.68
CA TYR A 221 9.78 -12.44 -2.03
C TYR A 221 10.33 -13.86 -2.15
N ARG A 222 11.13 -14.30 -1.19
CA ARG A 222 11.68 -15.67 -1.15
C ARG A 222 10.59 -16.73 -1.06
N ARG A 223 9.55 -16.48 -0.28
CA ARG A 223 8.45 -17.41 -0.06
C ARG A 223 7.46 -17.45 -1.23
N LEU A 224 7.09 -16.30 -1.77
CA LEU A 224 5.95 -16.17 -2.68
C LEU A 224 6.34 -15.83 -4.13
N VAL A 225 7.57 -15.43 -4.44
CA VAL A 225 7.96 -15.08 -5.80
C VAL A 225 8.99 -16.05 -6.37
N ILE A 226 10.09 -16.29 -5.65
CA ILE A 226 11.18 -17.15 -6.16
C ILE A 226 10.70 -18.52 -6.66
N PRO A 227 9.80 -19.27 -5.97
CA PRO A 227 9.34 -20.57 -6.43
C PRO A 227 8.63 -20.56 -7.79
N TYR A 228 8.12 -19.41 -8.21
CA TYR A 228 7.39 -19.23 -9.46
C TYR A 228 8.21 -18.57 -10.58
N LEU A 229 9.49 -18.26 -10.32
CA LEU A 229 10.38 -17.70 -11.32
C LEU A 229 11.00 -18.79 -12.18
N PRO A 230 11.23 -18.53 -13.49
CA PRO A 230 11.99 -19.46 -14.33
C PRO A 230 13.39 -19.68 -13.77
N ARG A 231 13.84 -20.96 -13.69
CA ARG A 231 15.15 -21.30 -13.09
C ARG A 231 16.32 -20.54 -13.71
N PHE A 232 16.29 -20.29 -15.01
CA PHE A 232 17.40 -19.65 -15.73
C PHE A 232 17.47 -18.12 -15.58
N THR A 233 16.31 -17.43 -15.46
CA THR A 233 16.25 -15.96 -15.38
C THR A 233 15.83 -15.46 -13.99
N GLY A 234 15.41 -16.35 -13.12
CA GLY A 234 14.87 -16.00 -11.79
C GLY A 234 15.87 -15.27 -10.90
N TRP A 235 17.17 -15.61 -10.97
CA TRP A 235 18.22 -14.93 -10.26
C TRP A 235 18.35 -13.44 -10.66
N MET A 236 18.18 -13.12 -11.96
CA MET A 236 18.18 -11.73 -12.43
C MET A 236 17.03 -10.94 -11.81
N THR A 237 15.82 -11.51 -11.87
CA THR A 237 14.62 -10.87 -11.28
C THR A 237 14.79 -10.67 -9.77
N TYR A 238 15.37 -11.65 -9.07
CA TYR A 238 15.68 -11.56 -7.64
C TYR A 238 16.66 -10.42 -7.33
N PHE A 239 17.79 -10.34 -8.06
CA PHE A 239 18.78 -9.30 -7.81
C PHE A 239 18.29 -7.91 -8.21
N MET A 240 17.46 -7.80 -9.24
CA MET A 240 16.77 -6.53 -9.56
C MET A 240 15.87 -6.09 -8.43
N PHE A 241 15.00 -6.98 -7.93
CA PHE A 241 14.11 -6.68 -6.82
C PHE A 241 14.90 -6.29 -5.57
N LEU A 242 15.92 -7.05 -5.19
CA LEU A 242 16.78 -6.76 -4.03
C LEU A 242 17.44 -5.39 -4.16
N SER A 243 18.01 -5.10 -5.33
CA SER A 243 18.65 -3.81 -5.60
C SER A 243 17.67 -2.63 -5.47
N GLU A 244 16.45 -2.78 -5.98
CA GLU A 244 15.42 -1.74 -5.86
C GLU A 244 15.03 -1.47 -4.41
N ARG A 245 14.76 -2.53 -3.63
CA ARG A 245 14.36 -2.41 -2.22
C ARG A 245 15.48 -1.85 -1.34
N GLU A 246 16.72 -2.30 -1.52
CA GLU A 246 17.88 -1.75 -0.81
C GLU A 246 18.08 -0.26 -1.11
N GLY A 247 17.88 0.14 -2.38
CA GLY A 247 17.94 1.54 -2.79
C GLY A 247 16.89 2.41 -2.10
N GLU A 248 15.65 1.96 -2.04
CA GLU A 248 14.56 2.67 -1.37
C GLU A 248 14.83 2.86 0.13
N VAL A 249 15.25 1.79 0.81
CA VAL A 249 15.62 1.86 2.22
C VAL A 249 16.83 2.78 2.44
N ALA A 250 17.83 2.74 1.55
CA ALA A 250 18.97 3.65 1.64
C ALA A 250 18.55 5.13 1.54
N TYR A 251 17.58 5.46 0.68
CA TYR A 251 17.01 6.82 0.62
C TYR A 251 16.31 7.21 1.91
N SER A 252 15.44 6.34 2.42
CA SER A 252 14.71 6.58 3.68
C SER A 252 15.66 6.79 4.86
N LEU A 253 16.68 5.92 5.00
CA LEU A 253 17.69 6.04 6.05
C LEU A 253 18.54 7.32 5.92
N ARG A 254 18.79 7.78 4.70
CA ARG A 254 19.47 9.07 4.47
C ARG A 254 18.69 10.25 5.03
N GLU A 255 17.39 10.30 4.75
CA GLU A 255 16.51 11.36 5.27
C GLU A 255 16.50 11.39 6.81
N GLN A 256 16.62 10.21 7.45
CA GLN A 256 16.75 10.06 8.89
C GLN A 256 18.16 10.36 9.43
N GLY A 257 19.13 10.65 8.56
CA GLY A 257 20.53 10.88 8.95
C GLY A 257 21.28 9.61 9.38
N ASN A 258 20.74 8.41 9.13
CA ASN A 258 21.35 7.14 9.52
C ASN A 258 22.58 6.81 8.66
N PRO A 259 23.76 6.56 9.24
CA PRO A 259 25.01 6.36 8.48
C PRO A 259 25.03 5.08 7.62
N VAL A 260 24.17 4.12 7.90
CA VAL A 260 24.10 2.84 7.17
C VAL A 260 23.63 3.04 5.71
N HIS A 261 23.00 4.17 5.39
CA HIS A 261 22.47 4.44 4.06
C HIS A 261 23.49 4.31 2.91
N LEU A 262 24.76 4.70 3.14
CA LEU A 262 25.80 4.59 2.11
C LEU A 262 26.18 3.14 1.80
N ALA A 263 26.37 2.32 2.85
CA ALA A 263 26.70 0.91 2.69
C ALA A 263 25.57 0.16 1.97
N LEU A 264 24.30 0.49 2.32
CA LEU A 264 23.14 -0.12 1.70
C LEU A 264 22.97 0.31 0.24
N MET A 265 23.22 1.59 -0.08
CA MET A 265 23.19 2.07 -1.48
C MET A 265 24.27 1.41 -2.32
N ALA A 266 25.50 1.29 -1.80
CA ALA A 266 26.59 0.61 -2.50
C ALA A 266 26.27 -0.88 -2.72
N ARG A 267 25.66 -1.55 -1.74
CA ARG A 267 25.22 -2.95 -1.84
C ARG A 267 24.12 -3.11 -2.91
N SER A 268 23.14 -2.21 -2.94
CA SER A 268 22.09 -2.15 -3.95
C SER A 268 22.67 -2.11 -5.38
N MET A 269 23.64 -1.23 -5.61
CA MET A 269 24.31 -1.10 -6.91
C MET A 269 25.15 -2.33 -7.29
N ARG A 270 25.77 -3.00 -6.29
CA ARG A 270 26.48 -4.25 -6.53
C ARG A 270 25.58 -5.41 -6.94
N HIS A 271 24.36 -5.47 -6.38
CA HIS A 271 23.39 -6.51 -6.73
C HIS A 271 22.87 -6.33 -8.16
N TRP A 272 22.64 -5.09 -8.61
CA TRP A 272 22.20 -4.83 -9.98
C TRP A 272 22.74 -3.49 -10.50
N PRO A 273 23.94 -3.48 -11.11
CA PRO A 273 24.61 -2.27 -11.56
C PRO A 273 23.92 -1.57 -12.73
N PHE A 274 23.05 -2.28 -13.47
CA PHE A 274 22.32 -1.73 -14.62
C PHE A 274 21.02 -1.01 -14.27
N ASN A 275 20.69 -0.94 -13.00
CA ASN A 275 19.55 -0.15 -12.53
C ASN A 275 19.94 1.33 -12.51
N ASP A 276 19.13 2.13 -13.14
CA ASP A 276 19.08 3.59 -13.21
C ASP A 276 20.38 4.38 -12.87
N PHE A 277 20.94 5.06 -13.88
CA PHE A 277 22.06 6.01 -13.72
C PHE A 277 21.82 7.06 -12.62
N HIS A 278 20.57 7.32 -12.26
CA HIS A 278 20.22 8.22 -11.17
C HIS A 278 20.82 7.78 -9.83
N ARG A 279 20.85 6.48 -9.52
CA ARG A 279 21.44 5.95 -8.27
C ARG A 279 22.94 6.18 -8.18
N TYR A 280 23.66 6.12 -9.30
CA TYR A 280 25.09 6.48 -9.33
C TYR A 280 25.30 7.94 -8.98
N LYS A 281 24.51 8.85 -9.56
CA LYS A 281 24.55 10.28 -9.21
C LYS A 281 24.25 10.51 -7.74
N VAL A 282 23.26 9.81 -7.19
CA VAL A 282 22.87 9.91 -5.78
C VAL A 282 23.97 9.37 -4.88
N LEU A 283 24.56 8.21 -5.17
CA LEU A 283 25.70 7.70 -4.39
C LEU A 283 26.88 8.67 -4.39
N LEU A 284 27.26 9.18 -5.54
CA LEU A 284 28.31 10.18 -5.68
C LEU A 284 28.00 11.45 -4.88
N HIS A 285 26.76 11.94 -4.92
CA HIS A 285 26.33 13.09 -4.13
C HIS A 285 26.35 12.81 -2.63
N MET A 286 25.95 11.62 -2.20
CA MET A 286 26.01 11.17 -0.81
C MET A 286 27.46 11.14 -0.30
N LEU A 287 28.39 10.54 -1.08
CA LEU A 287 29.81 10.49 -0.76
C LEU A 287 30.41 11.89 -0.67
N TYR A 288 30.14 12.75 -1.66
CA TYR A 288 30.59 14.14 -1.66
C TYR A 288 30.13 14.90 -0.41
N THR A 289 28.86 14.74 -0.04
CA THR A 289 28.29 15.41 1.14
C THR A 289 28.96 14.94 2.46
N GLN A 290 29.28 13.65 2.56
CA GLN A 290 29.99 13.11 3.74
C GLN A 290 31.44 13.62 3.82
N ILE A 291 32.16 13.64 2.69
CA ILE A 291 33.53 14.16 2.64
C ILE A 291 33.54 15.63 3.07
N ARG A 292 32.61 16.45 2.55
CA ARG A 292 32.49 17.87 2.91
C ARG A 292 32.17 18.09 4.39
N LYS A 293 31.28 17.25 5.00
CA LYS A 293 30.99 17.31 6.43
C LYS A 293 32.21 16.93 7.30
N ALA A 294 33.01 15.97 6.83
CA ALA A 294 34.24 15.57 7.53
C ALA A 294 35.35 16.66 7.45
N SER A 295 35.44 17.35 6.31
CA SER A 295 36.39 18.46 6.11
C SER A 295 36.05 19.70 6.94
N ASN A 296 34.76 19.97 7.18
CA ASN A 296 34.33 21.12 7.99
C ASN A 296 34.39 20.87 9.51
N LYS A 297 34.73 19.66 9.95
CA LYS A 297 34.93 19.31 11.37
C LYS A 297 36.41 19.30 11.80
N ARG A 298 37.33 19.58 10.89
CA ARG A 298 38.75 19.83 11.14
C ARG A 298 39.03 21.33 11.05
#